data_4a62e7bc4d38d9d585ac91fb6e9db133
#
_entry.id   4a62e7bc4d38d9d585ac91fb6e9db133
#
_cell.length_a   1.000
_cell.length_b   1.000
_cell.length_c   1.000
_cell.angle_alpha   90.00
_cell.angle_beta   90.00
_cell.angle_gamma   90.00
#
_symmetry.space_group_name_H-M   'P 1'
#
loop_
_entity.id
_entity.type
_entity.pdbx_description
1 polymer ?
#
loop_
_entity_poly.entity_id
_entity_poly.type
_entity_poly.pdbx_seq_one_letter_code
_entity_poly.pdbx_strand_id
1 'polypeptide(L)'
;MATRTGSAVWDGTLKQGKGTMKLGSGAFEGPYSFSSRFEEAKGTNPEELIGAAEAGCYSMALSANLEKAGHPAKHISTTATVKLEMTGGGPKITAIDLKTEAEVPGIDEAKFREQAEQTKKTCPVSVALAGTQINLDAKLV
;
A
#
# COMPACT_ATOMS: atom_id res chain seq x y z
N MET A 1 18.39 -4.10 12.99
CA MET A 1 18.19 -3.98 11.53
C MET A 1 17.42 -5.18 11.00
N ALA A 2 16.47 -4.97 10.14
CA ALA A 2 15.70 -6.06 9.50
C ALA A 2 15.88 -5.98 7.98
N THR A 3 16.24 -7.10 7.38
CA THR A 3 16.40 -7.24 5.93
C THR A 3 15.33 -8.19 5.40
N ARG A 4 14.66 -7.79 4.34
CA ARG A 4 13.59 -8.58 3.70
C ARG A 4 13.87 -8.67 2.20
N THR A 5 13.46 -9.77 1.59
CA THR A 5 13.68 -10.02 0.17
C THR A 5 12.38 -10.28 -0.57
N GLY A 6 12.36 -9.88 -1.81
CA GLY A 6 11.38 -10.29 -2.79
C GLY A 6 12.10 -10.67 -4.07
N SER A 7 11.52 -11.55 -4.85
CA SER A 7 12.09 -12.01 -6.11
C SER A 7 11.03 -12.16 -7.18
N ALA A 8 11.47 -12.12 -8.43
CA ALA A 8 10.60 -12.34 -9.57
C ALA A 8 11.36 -13.01 -10.71
N VAL A 9 10.65 -13.80 -11.49
CA VAL A 9 11.12 -14.34 -12.78
C VAL A 9 10.19 -13.84 -13.86
N TRP A 10 10.74 -13.65 -15.05
CA TRP A 10 9.97 -13.32 -16.24
C TRP A 10 10.51 -14.11 -17.42
N ASP A 11 9.64 -14.80 -18.13
CA ASP A 11 9.96 -15.60 -19.30
C ASP A 11 9.21 -15.09 -20.52
N GLY A 12 9.93 -14.73 -21.56
CA GLY A 12 9.35 -14.32 -22.85
C GLY A 12 9.25 -12.81 -23.06
N THR A 13 8.47 -12.43 -24.06
CA THR A 13 8.24 -11.02 -24.42
C THR A 13 7.28 -10.34 -23.46
N LEU A 14 7.20 -9.02 -23.51
CA LEU A 14 6.32 -8.27 -22.64
C LEU A 14 4.86 -8.72 -22.75
N LYS A 15 4.32 -8.84 -23.95
CA LYS A 15 2.89 -9.14 -24.16
C LYS A 15 2.56 -10.62 -24.08
N GLN A 16 3.45 -11.49 -24.42
CA GLN A 16 3.20 -12.94 -24.50
C GLN A 16 3.90 -13.73 -23.40
N GLY A 17 4.78 -13.07 -22.66
CA GLY A 17 5.51 -13.68 -21.56
C GLY A 17 4.66 -13.90 -20.33
N LYS A 18 5.27 -14.50 -19.34
CA LYS A 18 4.67 -14.75 -18.03
C LYS A 18 5.74 -14.70 -16.95
N GLY A 19 5.32 -14.35 -15.76
CA GLY A 19 6.23 -14.29 -14.63
C GLY A 19 5.60 -14.77 -13.34
N THR A 20 6.42 -14.80 -12.31
CA THR A 20 6.02 -15.13 -10.96
C THR A 20 6.73 -14.20 -9.99
N MET A 21 6.00 -13.65 -9.04
CA MET A 21 6.57 -12.87 -7.94
C MET A 21 6.46 -13.66 -6.63
N LYS A 22 7.48 -13.53 -5.79
CA LYS A 22 7.57 -14.29 -4.55
C LYS A 22 8.12 -13.43 -3.42
N LEU A 23 7.50 -13.52 -2.24
CA LEU A 23 8.03 -12.93 -1.02
C LEU A 23 9.06 -13.87 -0.39
N GLY A 24 10.16 -13.32 0.12
CA GLY A 24 11.24 -14.11 0.71
C GLY A 24 10.82 -14.97 1.90
N SER A 25 9.76 -14.55 2.62
CA SER A 25 9.18 -15.34 3.72
C SER A 25 8.42 -16.60 3.26
N GLY A 26 8.08 -16.68 1.97
CA GLY A 26 7.20 -17.73 1.45
C GLY A 26 5.71 -17.47 1.70
N ALA A 27 5.34 -16.35 2.32
CA ALA A 27 3.94 -16.02 2.63
C ALA A 27 3.07 -15.84 1.38
N PHE A 28 3.67 -15.45 0.26
CA PHE A 28 2.98 -15.28 -1.01
C PHE A 28 3.91 -15.61 -2.17
N GLU A 29 3.35 -16.28 -3.16
CA GLU A 29 3.92 -16.49 -4.49
C GLU A 29 2.78 -16.46 -5.49
N GLY A 30 2.89 -15.67 -6.55
CA GLY A 30 1.78 -15.52 -7.49
C GLY A 30 2.22 -15.17 -8.90
N PRO A 31 1.41 -15.58 -9.91
CA PRO A 31 1.67 -15.31 -11.31
C PRO A 31 1.34 -13.86 -11.67
N TYR A 32 2.08 -13.30 -12.62
CA TYR A 32 1.75 -12.01 -13.23
C TYR A 32 2.10 -12.02 -14.72
N SER A 33 1.43 -11.13 -15.44
CA SER A 33 1.54 -11.03 -16.90
C SER A 33 1.25 -9.60 -17.35
N PHE A 34 1.43 -9.33 -18.64
CA PHE A 34 0.98 -8.07 -19.24
C PHE A 34 -0.51 -7.84 -18.95
N SER A 35 -1.33 -8.86 -19.18
CA SER A 35 -2.79 -8.74 -19.01
C SER A 35 -3.20 -8.58 -17.54
N SER A 36 -2.52 -9.20 -16.59
CA SER A 36 -2.83 -9.00 -15.17
C SER A 36 -2.39 -7.64 -14.63
N ARG A 37 -1.45 -6.98 -15.32
CA ARG A 37 -0.95 -5.65 -14.94
C ARG A 37 -1.70 -4.51 -15.60
N PHE A 38 -1.96 -4.62 -16.90
CA PHE A 38 -2.51 -3.54 -17.74
C PHE A 38 -3.94 -3.78 -18.21
N GLU A 39 -4.46 -4.98 -17.97
CA GLU A 39 -5.81 -5.40 -18.34
C GLU A 39 -6.48 -6.08 -17.13
N GLU A 40 -7.57 -6.82 -17.38
CA GLU A 40 -8.40 -7.43 -16.33
C GLU A 40 -8.17 -8.94 -16.15
N ALA A 41 -7.02 -9.47 -16.52
CA ALA A 41 -6.74 -10.90 -16.38
C ALA A 41 -6.45 -11.30 -14.94
N LYS A 42 -6.64 -12.59 -14.64
CA LYS A 42 -6.29 -13.17 -13.33
C LYS A 42 -4.78 -13.13 -13.09
N GLY A 43 -4.40 -13.04 -11.84
CA GLY A 43 -3.02 -12.96 -11.40
C GLY A 43 -2.81 -11.71 -10.56
N THR A 44 -1.58 -11.49 -10.15
CA THR A 44 -1.19 -10.29 -9.42
C THR A 44 -0.44 -9.31 -10.32
N ASN A 45 0.05 -8.24 -9.73
CA ASN A 45 0.87 -7.23 -10.40
C ASN A 45 1.66 -6.45 -9.34
N PRO A 46 2.71 -5.71 -9.75
CA PRO A 46 3.50 -4.92 -8.81
C PRO A 46 2.68 -3.88 -8.04
N GLU A 47 1.67 -3.29 -8.68
CA GLU A 47 0.85 -2.24 -8.07
C GLU A 47 0.01 -2.75 -6.90
N GLU A 48 -0.55 -3.96 -7.00
CA GLU A 48 -1.25 -4.60 -5.88
C GLU A 48 -0.31 -4.85 -4.69
N LEU A 49 0.90 -5.30 -4.95
CA LEU A 49 1.89 -5.57 -3.90
C LEU A 49 2.35 -4.27 -3.23
N ILE A 50 2.54 -3.20 -3.99
CA ILE A 50 2.82 -1.87 -3.46
C ILE A 50 1.64 -1.39 -2.60
N GLY A 51 0.42 -1.55 -3.09
CA GLY A 51 -0.79 -1.18 -2.36
C GLY A 51 -0.93 -1.92 -1.04
N ALA A 52 -0.72 -3.23 -1.05
CA ALA A 52 -0.76 -4.05 0.16
C ALA A 52 0.32 -3.63 1.17
N ALA A 53 1.53 -3.36 0.69
CA ALA A 53 2.64 -2.88 1.53
C ALA A 53 2.32 -1.54 2.18
N GLU A 54 1.81 -0.58 1.38
CA GLU A 54 1.43 0.75 1.88
C GLU A 54 0.29 0.65 2.91
N ALA A 55 -0.78 -0.09 2.58
CA ALA A 55 -1.92 -0.25 3.49
C ALA A 55 -1.52 -0.92 4.81
N GLY A 56 -0.68 -1.95 4.75
CA GLY A 56 -0.19 -2.64 5.93
C GLY A 56 0.69 -1.77 6.80
N CYS A 57 1.65 -1.07 6.21
CA CYS A 57 2.54 -0.16 6.91
C CYS A 57 1.76 0.99 7.55
N TYR A 58 0.88 1.62 6.79
CA TYR A 58 0.04 2.71 7.28
C TYR A 58 -0.80 2.28 8.49
N SER A 59 -1.48 1.14 8.39
CA SER A 59 -2.32 0.62 9.48
C SER A 59 -1.53 0.37 10.77
N MET A 60 -0.36 -0.24 10.67
CA MET A 60 0.50 -0.47 11.84
C MET A 60 1.03 0.84 12.43
N ALA A 61 1.46 1.76 11.59
CA ALA A 61 1.97 3.06 12.03
C ALA A 61 0.87 3.89 12.69
N LEU A 62 -0.35 3.88 12.13
CA LEU A 62 -1.49 4.55 12.74
C LEU A 62 -1.81 3.97 14.12
N SER A 63 -1.83 2.64 14.23
CA SER A 63 -2.03 1.95 15.51
C SER A 63 -1.01 2.41 16.55
N ALA A 64 0.27 2.45 16.18
CA ALA A 64 1.33 2.89 17.08
C ALA A 64 1.20 4.36 17.50
N ASN A 65 0.84 5.23 16.56
CA ASN A 65 0.65 6.65 16.86
C ASN A 65 -0.56 6.91 17.76
N LEU A 66 -1.66 6.20 17.51
CA LEU A 66 -2.85 6.30 18.36
C LEU A 66 -2.59 5.79 19.78
N GLU A 67 -1.86 4.69 19.91
CA GLU A 67 -1.45 4.16 21.21
C GLU A 67 -0.58 5.16 21.98
N LYS A 68 0.42 5.76 21.34
CA LYS A 68 1.27 6.79 21.93
C LYS A 68 0.47 8.03 22.35
N ALA A 69 -0.59 8.35 21.63
CA ALA A 69 -1.50 9.45 21.97
C ALA A 69 -2.47 9.11 23.09
N GLY A 70 -2.41 7.90 23.64
CA GLY A 70 -3.26 7.45 24.74
C GLY A 70 -4.59 6.88 24.33
N HIS A 71 -4.78 6.60 23.02
CA HIS A 71 -6.03 6.09 22.46
C HIS A 71 -5.76 4.88 21.55
N PRO A 72 -5.44 3.70 22.12
CA PRO A 72 -5.19 2.52 21.28
C PRO A 72 -6.42 2.16 20.45
N ALA A 73 -6.18 1.87 19.17
CA ALA A 73 -7.24 1.47 18.26
C ALA A 73 -7.70 0.04 18.54
N LYS A 74 -8.99 -0.20 18.39
CA LYS A 74 -9.58 -1.53 18.44
C LYS A 74 -9.49 -2.22 17.08
N HIS A 75 -9.68 -1.46 16.00
CA HIS A 75 -9.65 -1.98 14.64
C HIS A 75 -9.25 -0.89 13.66
N ILE A 76 -8.42 -1.24 12.68
CA ILE A 76 -8.03 -0.36 11.58
C ILE A 76 -8.11 -1.16 10.29
N SER A 77 -8.81 -0.61 9.30
CA SER A 77 -8.91 -1.17 7.95
C SER A 77 -8.46 -0.13 6.95
N THR A 78 -7.48 -0.46 6.11
CA THR A 78 -6.94 0.46 5.11
C THR A 78 -6.91 -0.21 3.74
N THR A 79 -7.38 0.52 2.74
CA THR A 79 -7.24 0.16 1.32
C THR A 79 -6.35 1.21 0.65
N ALA A 80 -5.39 0.76 -0.12
CA ALA A 80 -4.55 1.62 -0.95
C ALA A 80 -4.89 1.37 -2.42
N THR A 81 -5.32 2.40 -3.12
CA THR A 81 -5.57 2.34 -4.56
C THR A 81 -4.38 2.95 -5.29
N VAL A 82 -3.64 2.13 -6.00
CA VAL A 82 -2.45 2.52 -6.75
C VAL A 82 -2.83 2.76 -8.20
N LYS A 83 -2.59 3.98 -8.70
CA LYS A 83 -2.96 4.38 -10.06
C LYS A 83 -1.75 4.24 -10.99
N LEU A 84 -1.87 3.36 -11.97
CA LEU A 84 -0.91 3.19 -13.06
C LEU A 84 -1.52 3.82 -14.32
N GLU A 85 -0.89 4.87 -14.83
CA GLU A 85 -1.39 5.62 -15.97
C GLU A 85 -0.35 5.68 -17.08
N MET A 86 -0.83 5.69 -18.34
CA MET A 86 0.03 5.95 -19.48
C MET A 86 0.29 7.44 -19.57
N THR A 87 1.55 7.81 -19.55
CA THR A 87 2.01 9.21 -19.67
C THR A 87 2.84 9.35 -20.93
N GLY A 88 3.25 10.58 -21.29
CA GLY A 88 4.13 10.82 -22.43
C GLY A 88 5.49 10.10 -22.34
N GLY A 89 5.93 9.74 -21.16
CA GLY A 89 7.15 8.97 -20.90
C GLY A 89 6.94 7.47 -20.68
N GLY A 90 5.74 6.96 -20.90
CA GLY A 90 5.37 5.56 -20.66
C GLY A 90 4.50 5.37 -19.42
N PRO A 91 4.28 4.10 -18.99
CA PRO A 91 3.48 3.82 -17.81
C PRO A 91 4.15 4.36 -16.54
N LYS A 92 3.34 5.00 -15.69
CA LYS A 92 3.81 5.61 -14.45
C LYS A 92 2.78 5.42 -13.33
N ILE A 93 3.27 5.11 -12.14
CA ILE A 93 2.43 5.19 -10.93
C ILE A 93 2.32 6.68 -10.57
N THR A 94 1.11 7.23 -10.71
CA THR A 94 0.88 8.67 -10.56
C THR A 94 0.37 9.06 -9.18
N ALA A 95 -0.40 8.18 -8.54
CA ALA A 95 -0.94 8.45 -7.20
C ALA A 95 -1.24 7.16 -6.45
N ILE A 96 -1.26 7.27 -5.14
CA ILE A 96 -1.76 6.24 -4.23
C ILE A 96 -2.82 6.91 -3.35
N ASP A 97 -4.05 6.41 -3.42
CA ASP A 97 -5.15 6.90 -2.60
C ASP A 97 -5.36 5.93 -1.43
N LEU A 98 -5.09 6.40 -0.21
CA LEU A 98 -5.34 5.66 1.03
C LEU A 98 -6.73 5.99 1.54
N LYS A 99 -7.51 4.95 1.80
CA LYS A 99 -8.79 5.04 2.50
C LYS A 99 -8.71 4.17 3.75
N THR A 100 -8.80 4.80 4.92
CA THR A 100 -8.74 4.09 6.19
C THR A 100 -9.98 4.36 7.05
N GLU A 101 -10.44 3.33 7.73
CA GLU A 101 -11.49 3.40 8.73
C GLU A 101 -10.93 2.81 10.02
N ALA A 102 -11.12 3.52 11.14
CA ALA A 102 -10.60 3.08 12.43
C ALA A 102 -11.65 3.21 13.53
N GLU A 103 -11.73 2.18 14.36
CA GLU A 103 -12.49 2.20 15.61
C GLU A 103 -11.50 2.47 16.75
N VAL A 104 -11.62 3.64 17.36
CA VAL A 104 -10.68 4.13 18.38
C VAL A 104 -11.46 4.66 19.57
N PRO A 105 -11.68 3.84 20.60
CA PRO A 105 -12.48 4.27 21.76
C PRO A 105 -11.91 5.52 22.44
N GLY A 106 -12.79 6.47 22.70
CA GLY A 106 -12.49 7.66 23.51
C GLY A 106 -11.73 8.79 22.81
N ILE A 107 -11.36 8.64 21.54
CA ILE A 107 -10.68 9.71 20.82
C ILE A 107 -11.68 10.70 20.19
N ASP A 108 -11.35 11.99 20.17
CA ASP A 108 -12.12 12.97 19.42
C ASP A 108 -11.69 13.00 17.94
N GLU A 109 -12.57 13.50 17.08
CA GLU A 109 -12.38 13.55 15.64
C GLU A 109 -11.12 14.35 15.23
N ALA A 110 -10.89 15.50 15.86
CA ALA A 110 -9.76 16.36 15.54
C ALA A 110 -8.43 15.68 15.84
N LYS A 111 -8.34 15.02 16.99
CA LYS A 111 -7.13 14.28 17.39
C LYS A 111 -6.89 13.07 16.50
N PHE A 112 -7.95 12.36 16.13
CA PHE A 112 -7.86 11.25 15.19
C PHE A 112 -7.30 11.71 13.84
N ARG A 113 -7.83 12.80 13.28
CA ARG A 113 -7.36 13.36 12.00
C ARG A 113 -5.90 13.80 12.05
N GLU A 114 -5.49 14.41 13.16
CA GLU A 114 -4.09 14.78 13.38
C GLU A 114 -3.18 13.55 13.31
N GLN A 115 -3.51 12.48 14.02
CA GLN A 115 -2.74 11.25 14.01
C GLN A 115 -2.74 10.58 12.63
N ALA A 116 -3.88 10.57 11.94
CA ALA A 116 -4.00 10.01 10.60
C ALA A 116 -3.10 10.75 9.58
N GLU A 117 -3.11 12.08 9.59
CA GLU A 117 -2.27 12.90 8.71
C GLU A 117 -0.78 12.78 9.04
N GLN A 118 -0.44 12.73 10.32
CA GLN A 118 0.94 12.53 10.76
C GLN A 118 1.46 11.16 10.30
N THR A 119 0.64 10.14 10.40
CA THR A 119 0.98 8.78 9.96
C THR A 119 1.28 8.72 8.46
N LYS A 120 0.49 9.40 7.64
CA LYS A 120 0.73 9.49 6.20
C LYS A 120 2.14 10.03 5.88
N LYS A 121 2.61 10.98 6.68
CA LYS A 121 3.92 11.62 6.50
C LYS A 121 5.09 10.78 7.00
N THR A 122 4.87 9.90 7.96
CA THR A 122 5.94 9.22 8.70
C THR A 122 5.99 7.71 8.53
N CYS A 123 4.95 7.09 8.00
CA CYS A 123 4.94 5.66 7.69
C CYS A 123 6.13 5.33 6.75
N PRO A 124 6.99 4.36 7.10
CA PRO A 124 8.20 4.08 6.31
C PRO A 124 7.95 3.80 4.83
N VAL A 125 6.86 3.13 4.48
CA VAL A 125 6.54 2.86 3.07
C VAL A 125 6.07 4.15 2.38
N SER A 126 5.26 4.99 3.04
CA SER A 126 4.89 6.31 2.50
C SER A 126 6.13 7.18 2.23
N VAL A 127 7.10 7.17 3.14
CA VAL A 127 8.36 7.89 2.96
C VAL A 127 9.15 7.33 1.76
N ALA A 128 9.23 6.01 1.64
CA ALA A 128 9.90 5.36 0.51
C ALA A 128 9.22 5.68 -0.83
N LEU A 129 7.90 5.87 -0.85
CA LEU A 129 7.09 6.17 -2.02
C LEU A 129 6.81 7.67 -2.21
N ALA A 130 7.57 8.54 -1.56
CA ALA A 130 7.36 9.99 -1.58
C ALA A 130 7.49 10.65 -2.97
N GLY A 131 8.06 9.95 -3.95
CA GLY A 131 8.06 10.37 -5.36
C GLY A 131 6.70 10.27 -6.04
N THR A 132 5.71 9.67 -5.36
CA THR A 132 4.33 9.51 -5.83
C THR A 132 3.40 10.32 -4.93
N GLN A 133 2.35 10.90 -5.49
CA GLN A 133 1.35 11.60 -4.69
C GLN A 133 0.56 10.61 -3.84
N ILE A 134 0.55 10.81 -2.53
CA ILE A 134 -0.21 9.99 -1.59
C ILE A 134 -1.33 10.84 -0.99
N ASN A 135 -2.57 10.44 -1.23
CA ASN A 135 -3.78 11.07 -0.70
C ASN A 135 -4.35 10.22 0.43
N LEU A 136 -5.03 10.85 1.37
CA LEU A 136 -5.62 10.17 2.51
C LEU A 136 -7.07 10.58 2.72
N ASP A 137 -7.93 9.60 2.86
CA ASP A 137 -9.28 9.72 3.38
C ASP A 137 -9.37 8.85 4.65
N ALA A 138 -9.38 9.50 5.80
CA ALA A 138 -9.39 8.82 7.10
C ALA A 138 -10.74 9.05 7.79
N LYS A 139 -11.39 7.97 8.18
CA LYS A 139 -12.70 7.99 8.83
C LYS A 139 -12.63 7.29 10.19
N LEU A 140 -13.04 8.02 11.22
CA LEU A 140 -13.28 7.45 12.54
C LEU A 140 -14.68 6.82 12.57
N VAL A 141 -14.77 5.59 12.98
CA VAL A 141 -16.03 4.81 13.03
C VAL A 141 -16.35 4.30 14.44
#